data_85be70d319c16f2bf9ae352e43dadfe6
#
_entry.id   85be70d319c16f2bf9ae352e43dadfe6
#
_cell.length_a   1.000
_cell.length_b   1.000
_cell.length_c   1.000
_cell.angle_alpha   90.00
_cell.angle_beta   90.00
_cell.angle_gamma   90.00
#
_symmetry.space_group_name_H-M   'P 1'
#
loop_
_entity.id
_entity.type
_entity.pdbx_description
1 polymer ?
#
loop_
_entity_poly.entity_id
_entity_poly.type
_entity_poly.pdbx_seq_one_letter_code
_entity_poly.pdbx_strand_id
1 'polypeptide(L)'
;MPAVVKRTKSWKEKLPPGKTYPIDDALKLVKEFATAKFNESVDVSVNLGVDATKSDQQVRGSTVMPHGTGKTVRVAVFTQGKNADAAKAAGADIVGFEDLAEKVKAGQIDFDVVIASPDAMRIVGQLGQILGPRGLMPNPKVGTVTPNVAEAVKNAKSGQVRYRTDKAGIVHAQIGRANFEPSALKENLLALVNDLQKIKPATSKGVYLKKLTVSSTMGPGVAVDQSSLGLVKI
;
A
#
# COMPACT_ATOMS: atom_id res chain seq x y z
N MET A 1 16.53 -32.04 6.78
CA MET A 1 16.45 -30.58 6.72
C MET A 1 16.43 -30.16 5.26
N PRO A 2 15.56 -29.26 4.80
CA PRO A 2 15.59 -28.79 3.42
C PRO A 2 16.94 -28.13 3.12
N ALA A 3 17.48 -28.39 1.93
CA ALA A 3 18.78 -27.85 1.51
C ALA A 3 18.73 -26.32 1.54
N VAL A 4 19.63 -25.69 2.28
CA VAL A 4 19.74 -24.24 2.37
C VAL A 4 20.26 -23.72 1.02
N VAL A 5 19.44 -22.97 0.31
CA VAL A 5 19.78 -22.38 -0.98
C VAL A 5 21.01 -21.45 -0.81
N LYS A 6 21.95 -21.45 -1.76
CA LYS A 6 23.17 -20.60 -1.71
C LYS A 6 22.87 -19.12 -1.34
N ARG A 7 21.77 -18.58 -1.86
CA ARG A 7 21.27 -17.23 -1.60
C ARG A 7 20.96 -16.98 -0.13
N THR A 8 20.30 -17.95 0.55
CA THR A 8 19.95 -17.83 1.98
C THR A 8 21.14 -18.01 2.91
N LYS A 9 22.24 -18.63 2.47
CA LYS A 9 23.47 -18.68 3.25
C LYS A 9 24.10 -17.31 3.40
N SER A 10 24.28 -16.57 2.29
CA SER A 10 24.85 -15.23 2.31
C SER A 10 24.02 -14.24 3.15
N TRP A 11 22.69 -14.42 3.20
CA TRP A 11 21.84 -13.59 4.05
C TRP A 11 22.05 -13.86 5.55
N LYS A 12 22.16 -15.14 5.94
CA LYS A 12 22.38 -15.51 7.34
C LYS A 12 23.70 -15.02 7.91
N GLU A 13 24.72 -14.91 7.08
CA GLU A 13 26.03 -14.36 7.46
C GLU A 13 25.94 -12.86 7.76
N LYS A 14 25.21 -12.11 6.93
CA LYS A 14 25.05 -10.64 7.06
C LYS A 14 23.93 -10.19 7.99
N LEU A 15 22.90 -11.04 8.18
CA LEU A 15 21.71 -10.75 8.98
C LEU A 15 21.59 -11.76 10.14
N PRO A 16 22.32 -11.57 11.24
CA PRO A 16 22.14 -12.40 12.43
C PRO A 16 20.70 -12.25 12.98
N PRO A 17 20.07 -13.36 13.41
CA PRO A 17 18.71 -13.35 13.91
C PRO A 17 18.58 -12.45 15.15
N GLY A 18 17.48 -11.67 15.21
CA GLY A 18 17.17 -10.79 16.34
C GLY A 18 17.82 -9.40 16.30
N LYS A 19 18.73 -9.13 15.38
CA LYS A 19 19.35 -7.82 15.25
C LYS A 19 18.42 -6.83 14.54
N THR A 20 18.30 -5.62 15.08
CA THR A 20 17.64 -4.47 14.46
C THR A 20 18.69 -3.53 13.87
N TYR A 21 18.34 -2.83 12.80
CA TYR A 21 19.24 -1.94 12.07
C TYR A 21 18.64 -0.54 12.00
N PRO A 22 19.46 0.52 12.05
CA PRO A 22 19.02 1.87 11.72
C PRO A 22 18.39 1.89 10.32
N ILE A 23 17.42 2.77 10.08
CA ILE A 23 16.67 2.82 8.82
C ILE A 23 17.58 2.92 7.59
N ASP A 24 18.61 3.77 7.65
CA ASP A 24 19.49 4.00 6.51
C ASP A 24 20.31 2.75 6.15
N ASP A 25 20.80 2.01 7.16
CA ASP A 25 21.53 0.77 6.96
C ASP A 25 20.59 -0.37 6.51
N ALA A 26 19.38 -0.42 7.08
CA ALA A 26 18.38 -1.40 6.68
C ALA A 26 18.01 -1.27 5.19
N LEU A 27 17.79 -0.04 4.70
CA LEU A 27 17.48 0.22 3.29
C LEU A 27 18.65 -0.11 2.36
N LYS A 28 19.90 0.17 2.77
CA LYS A 28 21.10 -0.25 2.01
C LYS A 28 21.18 -1.77 1.90
N LEU A 29 20.99 -2.49 3.00
CA LEU A 29 20.99 -3.96 3.03
C LEU A 29 19.89 -4.55 2.14
N VAL A 30 18.67 -4.00 2.19
CA VAL A 30 17.57 -4.44 1.33
C VAL A 30 17.91 -4.28 -0.15
N LYS A 31 18.54 -3.16 -0.54
CA LYS A 31 19.00 -2.94 -1.91
C LYS A 31 20.13 -3.90 -2.31
N GLU A 32 21.06 -4.17 -1.41
CA GLU A 32 22.15 -5.14 -1.65
C GLU A 32 21.63 -6.57 -1.88
N PHE A 33 20.57 -6.95 -1.14
CA PHE A 33 19.95 -8.26 -1.28
C PHE A 33 18.95 -8.37 -2.44
N ALA A 34 18.59 -7.26 -3.08
CA ALA A 34 17.74 -7.24 -4.27
C ALA A 34 18.53 -7.67 -5.52
N THR A 35 18.76 -8.96 -5.64
CA THR A 35 19.63 -9.56 -6.70
C THR A 35 18.84 -10.23 -7.82
N ALA A 36 17.52 -10.06 -7.89
CA ALA A 36 16.70 -10.63 -8.95
C ALA A 36 16.94 -9.92 -10.30
N LYS A 37 16.60 -10.62 -11.40
CA LYS A 37 16.78 -10.08 -12.77
C LYS A 37 15.72 -9.01 -13.14
N PHE A 38 14.74 -8.77 -12.28
CA PHE A 38 13.70 -7.77 -12.45
C PHE A 38 13.83 -6.67 -11.38
N ASN A 39 13.21 -5.52 -11.62
CA ASN A 39 13.19 -4.44 -10.65
C ASN A 39 12.26 -4.80 -9.48
N GLU A 40 12.87 -5.23 -8.37
CA GLU A 40 12.14 -5.67 -7.18
C GLU A 40 11.39 -4.52 -6.51
N SER A 41 10.22 -4.82 -5.93
CA SER A 41 9.54 -3.89 -5.01
C SER A 41 10.27 -3.88 -3.67
N VAL A 42 10.21 -2.76 -2.99
CA VAL A 42 10.58 -2.65 -1.57
C VAL A 42 9.29 -2.52 -0.77
N ASP A 43 9.05 -3.52 0.06
CA ASP A 43 7.84 -3.65 0.85
C ASP A 43 8.15 -3.50 2.33
N VAL A 44 7.20 -2.94 3.07
CA VAL A 44 7.27 -2.82 4.53
C VAL A 44 6.16 -3.62 5.19
N SER A 45 6.50 -4.29 6.28
CA SER A 45 5.57 -4.95 7.17
C SER A 45 5.64 -4.29 8.54
N VAL A 46 4.53 -3.69 8.97
CA VAL A 46 4.42 -2.99 10.26
C VAL A 46 3.51 -3.78 11.17
N ASN A 47 4.06 -4.35 12.23
CA ASN A 47 3.27 -5.05 13.24
C ASN A 47 2.71 -4.04 14.23
N LEU A 48 1.38 -3.93 14.25
CA LEU A 48 0.65 -3.01 15.12
C LEU A 48 0.18 -3.69 16.41
N GLY A 49 0.06 -2.91 17.47
CA GLY A 49 -0.51 -3.34 18.75
C GLY A 49 -2.05 -3.26 18.75
N VAL A 50 -2.69 -3.86 17.75
CA VAL A 50 -4.15 -3.89 17.60
C VAL A 50 -4.67 -5.32 17.62
N ASP A 51 -5.91 -5.50 18.05
CA ASP A 51 -6.63 -6.76 17.94
C ASP A 51 -7.47 -6.75 16.66
N ALA A 52 -6.97 -7.42 15.63
CA ALA A 52 -7.60 -7.46 14.32
C ALA A 52 -8.94 -8.20 14.27
N THR A 53 -9.30 -8.94 15.33
CA THR A 53 -10.62 -9.60 15.45
C THR A 53 -11.72 -8.61 15.74
N LYS A 54 -11.37 -7.47 16.36
CA LYS A 54 -12.31 -6.40 16.68
C LYS A 54 -12.42 -5.42 15.52
N SER A 55 -13.62 -5.19 15.05
CA SER A 55 -13.90 -4.31 13.90
C SER A 55 -13.50 -2.84 14.13
N ASP A 56 -13.52 -2.38 15.38
CA ASP A 56 -13.14 -1.03 15.81
C ASP A 56 -11.60 -0.84 15.86
N GLN A 57 -10.84 -1.92 15.94
CA GLN A 57 -9.37 -1.90 15.94
C GLN A 57 -8.76 -2.22 14.58
N GLN A 58 -9.56 -2.51 13.57
CA GLN A 58 -9.06 -2.71 12.22
C GLN A 58 -8.60 -1.38 11.60
N VAL A 59 -7.31 -1.28 11.36
CA VAL A 59 -6.70 -0.13 10.68
C VAL A 59 -6.78 -0.32 9.17
N ARG A 60 -7.39 0.63 8.49
CA ARG A 60 -7.51 0.66 7.03
C ARG A 60 -7.44 2.10 6.54
N GLY A 61 -6.60 2.35 5.57
CA GLY A 61 -6.40 3.70 5.02
C GLY A 61 -5.65 3.69 3.69
N SER A 62 -5.24 4.86 3.30
CA SER A 62 -4.38 5.07 2.15
C SER A 62 -3.45 6.25 2.40
N THR A 63 -2.22 6.14 1.96
CA THR A 63 -1.20 7.19 2.03
C THR A 63 -0.68 7.48 0.64
N VAL A 64 -0.54 8.75 0.31
CA VAL A 64 0.14 9.17 -0.93
C VAL A 64 1.63 9.23 -0.64
N MET A 65 2.40 8.45 -1.40
CA MET A 65 3.86 8.41 -1.24
C MET A 65 4.49 9.65 -1.87
N PRO A 66 5.34 10.42 -1.14
CA PRO A 66 5.99 11.62 -1.66
C PRO A 66 6.75 11.38 -2.98
N HIS A 67 7.45 10.25 -3.09
CA HIS A 67 8.22 9.86 -4.28
C HIS A 67 7.50 8.84 -5.16
N GLY A 68 6.19 8.60 -4.91
CA GLY A 68 5.43 7.59 -5.61
C GLY A 68 5.88 6.16 -5.28
N THR A 69 5.32 5.18 -5.98
CA THR A 69 5.64 3.75 -5.82
C THR A 69 6.49 3.18 -6.95
N GLY A 70 6.75 3.96 -8.02
CA GLY A 70 7.44 3.51 -9.22
C GLY A 70 6.64 2.51 -10.07
N LYS A 71 5.32 2.39 -9.82
CA LYS A 71 4.38 1.58 -10.61
C LYS A 71 3.43 2.51 -11.36
N THR A 72 3.27 2.30 -12.66
CA THR A 72 2.21 2.93 -13.43
C THR A 72 0.89 2.24 -13.12
N VAL A 73 -0.10 3.02 -12.66
CA VAL A 73 -1.40 2.52 -12.23
C VAL A 73 -2.45 2.93 -13.26
N ARG A 74 -3.22 1.96 -13.76
CA ARG A 74 -4.38 2.20 -14.61
C ARG A 74 -5.61 2.44 -13.75
N VAL A 75 -6.21 3.61 -13.91
CA VAL A 75 -7.33 4.07 -13.07
C VAL A 75 -8.62 4.03 -13.86
N ALA A 76 -9.59 3.26 -13.37
CA ALA A 76 -10.96 3.25 -13.84
C ALA A 76 -11.85 4.10 -12.93
N VAL A 77 -12.72 4.90 -13.52
CA VAL A 77 -13.60 5.82 -12.80
C VAL A 77 -15.06 5.56 -13.17
N PHE A 78 -15.86 5.24 -12.15
CA PHE A 78 -17.32 5.15 -12.27
C PHE A 78 -17.96 6.47 -11.90
N THR A 79 -18.38 7.22 -12.90
CA THR A 79 -19.01 8.52 -12.70
C THR A 79 -19.74 8.96 -14.00
N GLN A 80 -20.61 9.96 -13.87
CA GLN A 80 -21.34 10.55 -15.01
C GLN A 80 -21.35 12.08 -14.95
N GLY A 81 -21.74 12.69 -16.06
CA GLY A 81 -21.87 14.14 -16.19
C GLY A 81 -20.53 14.87 -16.04
N LYS A 82 -20.55 16.04 -15.39
CA LYS A 82 -19.37 16.91 -15.21
C LYS A 82 -18.18 16.21 -14.54
N ASN A 83 -18.43 15.26 -13.66
CA ASN A 83 -17.37 14.51 -13.00
C ASN A 83 -16.62 13.56 -13.96
N ALA A 84 -17.27 13.11 -15.05
CA ALA A 84 -16.63 12.29 -16.07
C ALA A 84 -15.59 13.11 -16.86
N ASP A 85 -15.90 14.34 -17.21
CA ASP A 85 -14.97 15.25 -17.91
C ASP A 85 -13.79 15.62 -16.99
N ALA A 86 -14.09 15.92 -15.72
CA ALA A 86 -13.07 16.19 -14.70
C ALA A 86 -12.13 14.99 -14.48
N ALA A 87 -12.65 13.77 -14.48
CA ALA A 87 -11.85 12.54 -14.36
C ALA A 87 -10.93 12.34 -15.56
N LYS A 88 -11.44 12.58 -16.80
CA LYS A 88 -10.64 12.51 -18.03
C LYS A 88 -9.54 13.57 -18.03
N ALA A 89 -9.86 14.81 -17.65
CA ALA A 89 -8.89 15.88 -17.53
C ALA A 89 -7.81 15.61 -16.48
N ALA A 90 -8.15 14.90 -15.39
CA ALA A 90 -7.21 14.47 -14.36
C ALA A 90 -6.34 13.28 -14.80
N GLY A 91 -6.60 12.68 -15.97
CA GLY A 91 -5.82 11.60 -16.55
C GLY A 91 -6.33 10.20 -16.21
N ALA A 92 -7.60 10.00 -15.93
CA ALA A 92 -8.18 8.66 -15.78
C ALA A 92 -8.07 7.88 -17.12
N ASP A 93 -7.70 6.60 -17.03
CA ASP A 93 -7.51 5.77 -18.23
C ASP A 93 -8.83 5.27 -18.78
N ILE A 94 -9.77 4.94 -17.92
CA ILE A 94 -11.10 4.44 -18.27
C ILE A 94 -12.13 5.24 -17.45
N VAL A 95 -13.08 5.86 -18.15
CA VAL A 95 -14.19 6.57 -17.48
C VAL A 95 -15.49 6.04 -18.09
N GLY A 96 -16.41 5.64 -17.25
CA GLY A 96 -17.70 5.11 -17.68
C GLY A 96 -18.70 4.97 -16.52
N PHE A 97 -19.88 4.52 -16.83
CA PHE A 97 -20.94 4.29 -15.86
C PHE A 97 -21.53 2.88 -16.05
N GLU A 98 -22.69 2.74 -16.70
CA GLU A 98 -23.31 1.43 -16.97
C GLU A 98 -22.54 0.61 -18.01
N ASP A 99 -22.05 1.27 -19.05
CA ASP A 99 -21.19 0.68 -20.10
C ASP A 99 -19.92 0.05 -19.53
N LEU A 100 -19.29 0.71 -18.55
CA LEU A 100 -18.14 0.16 -17.85
C LEU A 100 -18.54 -1.01 -16.93
N ALA A 101 -19.70 -0.93 -16.30
CA ALA A 101 -20.21 -2.02 -15.47
C ALA A 101 -20.47 -3.30 -16.29
N GLU A 102 -20.99 -3.18 -17.49
CA GLU A 102 -21.19 -4.31 -18.42
C GLU A 102 -19.86 -4.95 -18.81
N LYS A 103 -18.84 -4.16 -19.15
CA LYS A 103 -17.49 -4.67 -19.44
C LYS A 103 -16.90 -5.43 -18.27
N VAL A 104 -17.05 -4.92 -17.05
CA VAL A 104 -16.60 -5.60 -15.83
C VAL A 104 -17.37 -6.90 -15.59
N LYS A 105 -18.69 -6.94 -15.84
CA LYS A 105 -19.50 -8.17 -15.79
C LYS A 105 -19.03 -9.19 -16.82
N ALA A 106 -18.63 -8.74 -18.00
CA ALA A 106 -18.05 -9.58 -19.05
C ALA A 106 -16.61 -10.06 -18.75
N GLY A 107 -16.04 -9.65 -17.61
CA GLY A 107 -14.70 -10.06 -17.17
C GLY A 107 -13.55 -9.20 -17.71
N GLN A 108 -13.83 -8.14 -18.44
CA GLN A 108 -12.81 -7.19 -18.92
C GLN A 108 -12.39 -6.24 -17.80
N ILE A 109 -11.28 -6.54 -17.14
CA ILE A 109 -10.76 -5.79 -16.00
C ILE A 109 -9.31 -5.41 -16.29
N ASP A 110 -9.15 -4.34 -17.08
CA ASP A 110 -7.84 -3.82 -17.50
C ASP A 110 -7.39 -2.61 -16.68
N PHE A 111 -7.69 -2.59 -15.38
CA PHE A 111 -7.36 -1.52 -14.46
C PHE A 111 -6.88 -2.04 -13.11
N ASP A 112 -6.09 -1.22 -12.43
CA ASP A 112 -5.46 -1.54 -11.14
C ASP A 112 -6.16 -0.86 -9.96
N VAL A 113 -6.84 0.26 -10.21
CA VAL A 113 -7.58 1.02 -9.20
C VAL A 113 -8.94 1.42 -9.72
N VAL A 114 -9.96 1.30 -8.87
CA VAL A 114 -11.32 1.78 -9.15
C VAL A 114 -11.65 2.94 -8.24
N ILE A 115 -12.12 4.03 -8.83
CA ILE A 115 -12.65 5.20 -8.14
C ILE A 115 -14.12 5.33 -8.52
N ALA A 116 -14.96 5.70 -7.59
CA ALA A 116 -16.38 5.89 -7.83
C ALA A 116 -16.90 7.18 -7.20
N SER A 117 -17.80 7.88 -7.89
CA SER A 117 -18.62 8.89 -7.23
C SER A 117 -19.64 8.22 -6.29
N PRO A 118 -20.12 8.89 -5.24
CA PRO A 118 -21.11 8.33 -4.34
C PRO A 118 -22.37 7.80 -5.06
N ASP A 119 -22.81 8.50 -6.11
CA ASP A 119 -23.97 8.14 -6.92
C ASP A 119 -23.76 6.84 -7.71
N ALA A 120 -22.52 6.61 -8.20
CA ALA A 120 -22.16 5.41 -8.93
C ALA A 120 -22.07 4.16 -8.05
N MET A 121 -22.01 4.29 -6.73
CA MET A 121 -21.89 3.16 -5.81
C MET A 121 -23.05 2.17 -5.89
N ARG A 122 -24.24 2.62 -6.30
CA ARG A 122 -25.38 1.73 -6.55
C ARG A 122 -25.07 0.68 -7.64
N ILE A 123 -24.39 1.09 -8.72
CA ILE A 123 -24.02 0.20 -9.82
C ILE A 123 -22.77 -0.62 -9.44
N VAL A 124 -21.75 0.04 -8.86
CA VAL A 124 -20.52 -0.62 -8.41
C VAL A 124 -20.81 -1.69 -7.34
N GLY A 125 -21.83 -1.47 -6.49
CA GLY A 125 -22.27 -2.45 -5.50
C GLY A 125 -22.69 -3.78 -6.12
N GLN A 126 -23.32 -3.77 -7.30
CA GLN A 126 -23.70 -4.99 -8.03
C GLN A 126 -22.47 -5.78 -8.55
N LEU A 127 -21.33 -5.10 -8.70
CA LEU A 127 -20.07 -5.70 -9.14
C LEU A 127 -19.24 -6.22 -7.96
N GLY A 128 -19.76 -6.15 -6.73
CA GLY A 128 -19.04 -6.53 -5.51
C GLY A 128 -18.52 -7.97 -5.52
N GLN A 129 -19.26 -8.91 -6.14
CA GLN A 129 -18.82 -10.31 -6.29
C GLN A 129 -17.60 -10.46 -7.21
N ILE A 130 -17.40 -9.54 -8.15
CA ILE A 130 -16.29 -9.58 -9.11
C ILE A 130 -15.10 -8.74 -8.60
N LEU A 131 -15.37 -7.52 -8.14
CA LEU A 131 -14.34 -6.57 -7.70
C LEU A 131 -13.84 -6.86 -6.28
N GLY A 132 -14.69 -7.42 -5.41
CA GLY A 132 -14.34 -7.70 -4.01
C GLY A 132 -13.18 -8.66 -3.85
N PRO A 133 -13.22 -9.89 -4.42
CA PRO A 133 -12.11 -10.85 -4.33
C PRO A 133 -10.79 -10.34 -4.91
N ARG A 134 -10.86 -9.44 -5.89
CA ARG A 134 -9.68 -8.81 -6.51
C ARG A 134 -9.14 -7.60 -5.74
N GLY A 135 -9.80 -7.19 -4.63
CA GLY A 135 -9.40 -6.02 -3.86
C GLY A 135 -9.63 -4.67 -4.56
N LEU A 136 -10.41 -4.66 -5.65
CA LEU A 136 -10.67 -3.47 -6.48
C LEU A 136 -11.92 -2.70 -6.04
N MET A 137 -12.69 -3.20 -5.07
CA MET A 137 -13.91 -2.56 -4.60
C MET A 137 -13.61 -1.18 -3.99
N PRO A 138 -14.24 -0.10 -4.50
CA PRO A 138 -14.07 1.24 -3.93
C PRO A 138 -14.55 1.30 -2.48
N ASN A 139 -13.88 2.12 -1.66
CA ASN A 139 -14.22 2.27 -0.26
C ASN A 139 -14.02 3.71 0.21
N PRO A 140 -15.00 4.32 0.94
CA PRO A 140 -14.87 5.68 1.46
C PRO A 140 -13.67 5.87 2.40
N LYS A 141 -13.37 4.88 3.26
CA LYS A 141 -12.24 4.94 4.22
C LYS A 141 -10.86 5.01 3.55
N VAL A 142 -10.77 4.61 2.28
CA VAL A 142 -9.53 4.64 1.48
C VAL A 142 -9.51 5.85 0.54
N GLY A 143 -10.59 6.65 0.53
CA GLY A 143 -10.71 7.81 -0.35
C GLY A 143 -10.98 7.48 -1.83
N THR A 144 -11.37 6.24 -2.15
CA THR A 144 -11.73 5.83 -3.52
C THR A 144 -13.21 6.01 -3.83
N VAL A 145 -14.03 6.38 -2.85
CA VAL A 145 -15.40 6.88 -3.03
C VAL A 145 -15.43 8.32 -2.58
N THR A 146 -15.53 9.24 -3.53
CA THR A 146 -15.47 10.68 -3.25
C THR A 146 -16.25 11.47 -4.29
N PRO A 147 -16.84 12.61 -3.93
CA PRO A 147 -17.41 13.54 -4.91
C PRO A 147 -16.32 14.25 -5.73
N ASN A 148 -15.13 14.45 -5.16
CA ASN A 148 -13.97 15.05 -5.85
C ASN A 148 -13.14 13.98 -6.58
N VAL A 149 -13.67 13.51 -7.70
CA VAL A 149 -13.06 12.42 -8.49
C VAL A 149 -11.71 12.82 -9.08
N ALA A 150 -11.55 14.09 -9.50
CA ALA A 150 -10.32 14.56 -10.10
C ALA A 150 -9.12 14.48 -9.16
N GLU A 151 -9.30 14.85 -7.90
CA GLU A 151 -8.26 14.73 -6.87
C GLU A 151 -7.92 13.28 -6.58
N ALA A 152 -8.92 12.41 -6.46
CA ALA A 152 -8.72 10.99 -6.24
C ALA A 152 -7.92 10.33 -7.37
N VAL A 153 -8.17 10.70 -8.64
CA VAL A 153 -7.39 10.25 -9.79
C VAL A 153 -5.94 10.71 -9.72
N LYS A 154 -5.71 11.99 -9.41
CA LYS A 154 -4.35 12.53 -9.23
C LYS A 154 -3.60 11.79 -8.13
N ASN A 155 -4.22 11.58 -6.97
CA ASN A 155 -3.62 10.86 -5.85
C ASN A 155 -3.30 9.40 -6.22
N ALA A 156 -4.21 8.72 -6.91
CA ALA A 156 -3.99 7.35 -7.36
C ALA A 156 -2.80 7.26 -8.34
N LYS A 157 -2.64 8.23 -9.25
CA LYS A 157 -1.52 8.29 -10.21
C LYS A 157 -0.21 8.77 -9.58
N SER A 158 -0.25 9.58 -8.53
CA SER A 158 0.95 10.02 -7.80
C SER A 158 1.53 8.95 -6.87
N GLY A 159 0.93 7.74 -6.82
CA GLY A 159 1.44 6.62 -6.04
C GLY A 159 0.78 6.48 -4.67
N GLN A 160 -0.54 6.60 -4.62
CA GLN A 160 -1.32 6.29 -3.44
C GLN A 160 -1.26 4.79 -3.14
N VAL A 161 -0.80 4.43 -1.94
CA VAL A 161 -0.77 3.07 -1.43
C VAL A 161 -1.92 2.85 -0.45
N ARG A 162 -2.69 1.80 -0.70
CA ARG A 162 -3.78 1.37 0.18
C ARG A 162 -3.25 0.29 1.12
N TYR A 163 -3.61 0.39 2.39
CA TYR A 163 -3.22 -0.59 3.38
C TYR A 163 -4.40 -1.01 4.25
N ARG A 164 -4.29 -2.22 4.75
CA ARG A 164 -5.25 -2.82 5.68
C ARG A 164 -4.52 -3.77 6.61
N THR A 165 -4.90 -3.80 7.89
CA THR A 165 -4.43 -4.83 8.82
C THR A 165 -4.91 -6.21 8.39
N ASP A 166 -4.01 -7.19 8.47
CA ASP A 166 -4.33 -8.60 8.34
C ASP A 166 -4.89 -9.17 9.68
N LYS A 167 -5.14 -10.48 9.71
CA LYS A 167 -5.64 -11.17 10.91
C LYS A 167 -4.67 -11.14 12.09
N ALA A 168 -3.38 -10.94 11.84
CA ALA A 168 -2.33 -10.86 12.85
C ALA A 168 -2.06 -9.42 13.33
N GLY A 169 -2.81 -8.42 12.82
CA GLY A 169 -2.60 -7.01 13.14
C GLY A 169 -1.40 -6.39 12.41
N ILE A 170 -0.96 -6.99 11.30
CA ILE A 170 0.17 -6.50 10.51
C ILE A 170 -0.36 -5.70 9.30
N VAL A 171 0.26 -4.57 9.03
CA VAL A 171 0.05 -3.78 7.82
C VAL A 171 1.18 -4.06 6.85
N HIS A 172 0.82 -4.39 5.62
CA HIS A 172 1.74 -4.59 4.50
C HIS A 172 1.54 -3.48 3.48
N ALA A 173 2.65 -2.85 3.05
CA ALA A 173 2.59 -1.77 2.06
C ALA A 173 3.87 -1.73 1.23
N GLN A 174 3.75 -1.40 -0.05
CA GLN A 174 4.88 -1.12 -0.91
C GLN A 174 5.33 0.33 -0.71
N ILE A 175 6.62 0.56 -0.45
CA ILE A 175 7.21 1.89 -0.26
C ILE A 175 7.99 2.37 -1.48
N GLY A 176 8.25 1.50 -2.46
CA GLY A 176 8.96 1.87 -3.69
C GLY A 176 9.54 0.68 -4.43
N ARG A 177 10.57 0.96 -5.20
CA ARG A 177 11.32 -0.02 -5.98
C ARG A 177 12.79 -0.04 -5.56
N ALA A 178 13.49 -1.15 -5.85
CA ALA A 178 14.91 -1.30 -5.53
C ALA A 178 15.82 -0.29 -6.24
N ASN A 179 15.38 0.29 -7.37
CA ASN A 179 16.10 1.33 -8.09
C ASN A 179 15.95 2.74 -7.46
N PHE A 180 15.05 2.93 -6.48
CA PHE A 180 14.89 4.21 -5.81
C PHE A 180 16.11 4.53 -4.93
N GLU A 181 16.38 5.82 -4.74
CA GLU A 181 17.35 6.30 -3.78
C GLU A 181 16.95 5.89 -2.34
N PRO A 182 17.90 5.54 -1.47
CA PRO A 182 17.59 5.21 -0.07
C PRO A 182 16.88 6.35 0.68
N SER A 183 17.18 7.61 0.35
CA SER A 183 16.52 8.80 0.87
C SER A 183 15.04 8.84 0.52
N ALA A 184 14.70 8.58 -0.74
CA ALA A 184 13.32 8.54 -1.22
C ALA A 184 12.52 7.40 -0.56
N LEU A 185 13.12 6.22 -0.40
CA LEU A 185 12.49 5.09 0.32
C LEU A 185 12.26 5.42 1.80
N LYS A 186 13.19 6.14 2.42
CA LYS A 186 13.08 6.60 3.81
C LYS A 186 11.92 7.58 3.98
N GLU A 187 11.81 8.57 3.09
CA GLU A 187 10.71 9.55 3.13
C GLU A 187 9.35 8.89 2.90
N ASN A 188 9.25 7.96 1.95
CA ASN A 188 8.04 7.19 1.72
C ASN A 188 7.67 6.34 2.96
N LEU A 189 8.65 5.71 3.60
CA LEU A 189 8.42 4.95 4.83
C LEU A 189 7.94 5.85 5.98
N LEU A 190 8.58 7.01 6.16
CA LEU A 190 8.18 7.97 7.19
C LEU A 190 6.76 8.51 6.96
N ALA A 191 6.40 8.80 5.70
CA ALA A 191 5.03 9.21 5.35
C ALA A 191 4.00 8.15 5.76
N LEU A 192 4.26 6.87 5.45
CA LEU A 192 3.38 5.76 5.83
C LEU A 192 3.26 5.62 7.35
N VAL A 193 4.38 5.65 8.06
CA VAL A 193 4.39 5.46 9.53
C VAL A 193 3.70 6.61 10.24
N ASN A 194 3.92 7.86 9.79
CA ASN A 194 3.22 9.04 10.32
C ASN A 194 1.71 8.94 10.10
N ASP A 195 1.28 8.44 8.94
CA ASP A 195 -0.14 8.26 8.64
C ASP A 195 -0.76 7.15 9.51
N LEU A 196 -0.05 6.04 9.69
CA LEU A 196 -0.46 4.99 10.63
C LEU A 196 -0.61 5.51 12.07
N GLN A 197 0.27 6.39 12.53
CA GLN A 197 0.16 7.02 13.85
C GLN A 197 -1.08 7.91 13.98
N LYS A 198 -1.42 8.69 12.93
CA LYS A 198 -2.63 9.54 12.91
C LYS A 198 -3.92 8.72 13.00
N ILE A 199 -3.94 7.54 12.39
CA ILE A 199 -5.12 6.66 12.33
C ILE A 199 -5.18 5.68 13.51
N LYS A 200 -4.30 5.82 14.51
CA LYS A 200 -4.30 4.96 15.70
C LYS A 200 -5.69 4.91 16.33
N PRO A 201 -6.31 3.71 16.48
CA PRO A 201 -7.60 3.58 17.13
C PRO A 201 -7.50 3.98 18.62
N ALA A 202 -8.48 4.74 19.12
CA ALA A 202 -8.53 5.13 20.52
C ALA A 202 -8.64 3.92 21.48
N THR A 203 -9.19 2.82 21.00
CA THR A 203 -9.33 1.55 21.75
C THR A 203 -8.03 0.74 21.83
N SER A 204 -7.00 1.09 21.06
CA SER A 204 -5.69 0.43 21.10
C SER A 204 -4.90 0.88 22.32
N LYS A 205 -4.66 -0.06 23.26
CA LYS A 205 -3.87 0.18 24.49
C LYS A 205 -2.43 -0.31 24.32
N GLY A 206 -1.51 0.39 24.96
CA GLY A 206 -0.08 0.02 24.98
C GLY A 206 0.69 0.49 23.74
N VAL A 207 1.78 -0.24 23.42
CA VAL A 207 2.67 0.09 22.29
C VAL A 207 1.97 -0.19 20.97
N TYR A 208 1.72 0.86 20.18
CA TYR A 208 1.01 0.75 18.91
C TYR A 208 1.90 0.20 17.79
N LEU A 209 3.09 0.75 17.59
CA LEU A 209 4.08 0.22 16.64
C LEU A 209 4.97 -0.79 17.36
N LYS A 210 4.80 -2.09 17.11
CA LYS A 210 5.57 -3.15 17.79
C LYS A 210 6.85 -3.51 17.04
N LYS A 211 6.76 -3.71 15.74
CA LYS A 211 7.88 -4.13 14.90
C LYS A 211 7.72 -3.59 13.49
N LEU A 212 8.81 -3.14 12.91
CA LEU A 212 8.89 -2.70 11.53
C LEU A 212 9.95 -3.52 10.81
N THR A 213 9.59 -4.06 9.65
CA THR A 213 10.48 -4.88 8.83
C THR A 213 10.37 -4.43 7.39
N VAL A 214 11.51 -4.24 6.74
CA VAL A 214 11.58 -3.88 5.31
C VAL A 214 12.19 -5.05 4.55
N SER A 215 11.68 -5.35 3.36
CA SER A 215 12.18 -6.43 2.50
C SER A 215 12.08 -6.05 1.03
N SER A 216 12.93 -6.63 0.19
CA SER A 216 12.68 -6.67 -1.25
C SER A 216 11.80 -7.87 -1.61
N THR A 217 11.26 -7.90 -2.84
CA THR A 217 10.34 -8.96 -3.29
C THR A 217 10.91 -10.37 -3.06
N MET A 218 12.18 -10.57 -3.35
CA MET A 218 12.85 -11.86 -3.26
C MET A 218 13.94 -11.89 -2.18
N GLY A 219 14.10 -10.81 -1.41
CA GLY A 219 15.12 -10.67 -0.37
C GLY A 219 14.62 -11.06 1.03
N PRO A 220 15.53 -11.05 2.00
CA PRO A 220 15.18 -11.27 3.40
C PRO A 220 14.50 -10.05 4.02
N GLY A 221 13.74 -10.29 5.08
CA GLY A 221 13.20 -9.20 5.90
C GLY A 221 14.28 -8.64 6.84
N VAL A 222 14.51 -7.34 6.78
CA VAL A 222 15.44 -6.61 7.64
C VAL A 222 14.63 -5.85 8.70
N ALA A 223 14.86 -6.15 9.97
CA ALA A 223 14.18 -5.47 11.06
C ALA A 223 14.78 -4.08 11.28
N VAL A 224 13.92 -3.05 11.31
CA VAL A 224 14.30 -1.65 11.49
C VAL A 224 14.15 -1.24 12.96
N ASP A 225 15.13 -0.54 13.48
CA ASP A 225 15.03 0.09 14.79
C ASP A 225 14.11 1.32 14.72
N GLN A 226 13.03 1.29 15.50
CA GLN A 226 12.03 2.36 15.53
C GLN A 226 12.58 3.67 16.11
N SER A 227 13.59 3.61 16.98
CA SER A 227 14.23 4.81 17.53
C SER A 227 14.91 5.65 16.45
N SER A 228 15.40 4.99 15.37
CA SER A 228 16.04 5.65 14.23
C SER A 228 15.07 6.41 13.31
N LEU A 229 13.76 6.20 13.47
CA LEU A 229 12.73 6.87 12.66
C LEU A 229 12.45 8.31 13.11
N GLY A 230 12.96 8.75 14.25
CA GLY A 230 12.70 10.09 14.78
C GLY A 230 11.22 10.36 15.09
N LEU A 231 10.43 9.30 15.27
CA LEU A 231 9.01 9.43 15.55
C LEU A 231 8.79 10.02 16.94
N VAL A 232 7.98 11.05 17.03
CA VAL A 232 7.54 11.59 18.32
C VAL A 232 6.77 10.48 19.04
N LYS A 233 7.24 10.09 20.22
CA LYS A 233 6.49 9.17 21.09
C LYS A 233 5.23 9.91 21.55
N ILE A 234 4.09 9.57 20.96
CA ILE A 234 2.76 10.01 21.38
C ILE A 234 2.17 8.96 22.31
#